data_50ae84e29f3bb9bb8ec826c71755b303
#
_entry.id   50ae84e29f3bb9bb8ec826c71755b303
#
_cell.length_a   1.000
_cell.length_b   1.000
_cell.length_c   1.000
_cell.angle_alpha   90.00
_cell.angle_beta   90.00
_cell.angle_gamma   90.00
#
_symmetry.space_group_name_H-M   'P 1'
#
loop_
_entity.id
_entity.type
_entity.pdbx_description
1 polymer ?
#
loop_
_entity_poly.entity_id
_entity_poly.type
_entity_poly.pdbx_seq_one_letter_code
_entity_poly.pdbx_strand_id
1 'polypeptide(L)'
;NWQNKTIAKLGKESETNAKKPIVFITLSEELKTIQIKMKNNLLSERLTYNGDNCTHTHVHLLNYSSDHFSETICNDFEEIMSHTPTENKLWIRVHGLKDTEYIRNICTYFKINFLMMQDILNVDHPSKIEKNGDFNFVVTRIFHEDTETSVRLIQGENVVLTFTEGEASFFDDAVKALQENVLKIRTRSSDYLFSVLFNELVSNYVSLAIETGDQLDDLETELWAATTSYNIRMQLQMLRKRYMEIKRTVVPLKDQYSKILHPDSELINETNRPFFNDVNDHLLNAVQLVEGCRETLSSLMDLYISNSDMRMNYIMKRLT
;
A
#
# COMPACT_ATOMS: atom_id res chain seq x y z
N ASN A 1 9.10 -40.43 20.12
CA ASN A 1 10.21 -41.08 20.88
C ASN A 1 11.58 -40.38 20.67
N TRP A 2 11.75 -39.57 19.67
CA TRP A 2 12.98 -38.80 19.44
C TRP A 2 12.98 -37.44 20.16
N GLN A 3 11.84 -36.81 20.26
CA GLN A 3 11.67 -35.50 20.92
C GLN A 3 11.88 -35.55 22.43
N ASN A 4 11.48 -36.62 23.09
CA ASN A 4 11.67 -36.80 24.54
C ASN A 4 13.11 -37.12 24.98
N LYS A 5 13.99 -37.59 24.08
CA LYS A 5 15.40 -37.81 24.38
C LYS A 5 16.26 -36.55 24.28
N THR A 6 15.85 -35.57 23.48
CA THR A 6 16.56 -34.28 23.31
C THR A 6 16.29 -33.36 24.49
N ILE A 7 15.07 -33.37 25.02
CA ILE A 7 14.69 -32.57 26.19
C ILE A 7 15.36 -33.06 27.46
N ALA A 8 15.54 -34.37 27.61
CA ALA A 8 16.23 -34.97 28.78
C ALA A 8 17.77 -34.75 28.80
N LYS A 9 18.37 -34.41 27.64
CA LYS A 9 19.81 -34.13 27.58
C LYS A 9 20.14 -32.64 27.85
N LEU A 10 19.21 -31.75 27.60
CA LEU A 10 19.34 -30.32 27.90
C LEU A 10 19.04 -29.97 29.36
N GLY A 11 18.36 -30.86 30.09
CA GLY A 11 18.03 -30.64 31.50
C GLY A 11 19.13 -31.02 32.49
N LYS A 12 20.26 -31.63 32.04
CA LYS A 12 21.36 -32.05 32.92
C LYS A 12 22.61 -31.15 32.93
N GLU A 13 22.65 -30.13 32.04
CA GLU A 13 23.78 -29.20 31.97
C GLU A 13 23.50 -27.81 32.58
N SER A 14 22.35 -27.59 33.23
CA SER A 14 21.95 -26.28 33.73
C SER A 14 21.94 -26.11 35.25
N GLU A 15 22.63 -26.96 36.02
CA GLU A 15 22.71 -26.80 37.50
C GLU A 15 23.85 -25.91 38.01
N THR A 16 24.55 -25.19 37.15
CA THR A 16 25.52 -24.19 37.62
C THR A 16 25.41 -22.91 36.78
N ASN A 17 24.49 -22.07 37.09
CA ASN A 17 24.57 -20.60 37.15
C ASN A 17 23.16 -19.94 37.10
N ALA A 18 22.79 -19.40 38.23
CA ALA A 18 21.60 -18.57 38.37
C ALA A 18 21.75 -17.27 37.58
N LYS A 19 20.86 -17.04 36.63
CA LYS A 19 20.25 -15.82 36.09
C LYS A 19 19.98 -15.95 34.60
N LYS A 20 18.73 -16.23 34.23
CA LYS A 20 17.92 -15.58 33.17
C LYS A 20 16.70 -16.43 32.79
N PRO A 21 15.49 -16.10 33.24
CA PRO A 21 14.25 -16.66 32.68
C PRO A 21 13.59 -15.63 31.77
N ILE A 22 14.23 -15.21 30.65
CA ILE A 22 13.60 -14.23 29.73
C ILE A 22 13.44 -14.78 28.30
N VAL A 23 14.15 -15.86 27.94
CA VAL A 23 14.18 -16.33 26.55
C VAL A 23 13.01 -17.27 26.18
N PHE A 24 12.31 -17.86 27.15
CA PHE A 24 11.25 -18.84 26.85
C PHE A 24 9.86 -18.24 26.58
N ILE A 25 9.61 -16.99 27.01
CA ILE A 25 8.29 -16.34 26.82
C ILE A 25 8.16 -15.75 25.42
N THR A 26 9.25 -15.19 24.87
CA THR A 26 9.27 -14.59 23.54
C THR A 26 9.08 -15.60 22.40
N LEU A 27 9.69 -16.77 22.49
CA LEU A 27 9.53 -17.81 21.46
C LEU A 27 8.11 -18.41 21.40
N SER A 28 7.40 -18.45 22.52
CA SER A 28 6.02 -18.97 22.54
C SER A 28 5.00 -17.95 22.00
N GLU A 29 5.26 -16.66 22.15
CA GLU A 29 4.40 -15.59 21.59
C GLU A 29 4.65 -15.40 20.10
N GLU A 30 5.91 -15.45 19.65
CA GLU A 30 6.23 -15.40 18.21
C GLU A 30 5.68 -16.63 17.46
N LEU A 31 5.74 -17.82 18.04
CA LEU A 31 5.13 -19.02 17.46
C LEU A 31 3.60 -18.95 17.43
N LYS A 32 2.95 -18.33 18.41
CA LYS A 32 1.49 -18.09 18.36
C LYS A 32 1.12 -17.07 17.29
N THR A 33 1.92 -16.02 17.12
CA THR A 33 1.73 -15.01 16.07
C THR A 33 1.91 -15.62 14.67
N ILE A 34 2.91 -16.49 14.49
CA ILE A 34 3.14 -17.23 13.23
C ILE A 34 1.99 -18.21 12.92
N GLN A 35 1.44 -18.91 13.93
CA GLN A 35 0.28 -19.78 13.72
C GLN A 35 -1.01 -19.03 13.39
N ILE A 36 -1.18 -17.80 13.85
CA ILE A 36 -2.36 -16.97 13.51
C ILE A 36 -2.26 -16.48 12.06
N LYS A 37 -1.07 -16.21 11.53
CA LYS A 37 -0.84 -15.80 10.13
C LYS A 37 -1.10 -16.89 9.08
N MET A 38 -1.22 -18.16 9.48
CA MET A 38 -1.45 -19.28 8.55
C MET A 38 -2.90 -19.80 8.52
N LYS A 39 -3.87 -19.06 9.03
CA LYS A 39 -5.28 -19.45 8.89
C LYS A 39 -5.74 -19.26 7.45
N ASN A 40 -6.36 -20.30 6.88
CA ASN A 40 -7.01 -20.23 5.58
C ASN A 40 -8.23 -19.29 5.69
N ASN A 41 -8.09 -18.07 5.15
CA ASN A 41 -9.11 -17.03 5.20
C ASN A 41 -10.41 -17.44 4.49
N LEU A 42 -10.35 -18.34 3.51
CA LEU A 42 -11.52 -18.85 2.80
C LEU A 42 -12.44 -19.69 3.68
N LEU A 43 -11.96 -20.18 4.83
CA LEU A 43 -12.72 -20.93 5.80
C LEU A 43 -13.14 -20.09 7.02
N SER A 44 -12.88 -18.79 7.02
CA SER A 44 -13.21 -17.89 8.12
C SER A 44 -14.47 -17.10 7.77
N GLU A 45 -15.50 -17.22 8.62
CA GLU A 45 -16.70 -16.38 8.54
C GLU A 45 -16.53 -15.03 9.28
N ARG A 46 -15.38 -14.84 9.95
CA ARG A 46 -15.10 -13.61 10.70
C ARG A 46 -14.21 -12.68 9.89
N LEU A 47 -14.64 -11.43 9.85
CA LEU A 47 -13.79 -10.32 9.40
C LEU A 47 -12.81 -9.97 10.53
N THR A 48 -11.53 -9.89 10.20
CA THR A 48 -10.47 -9.53 11.15
C THR A 48 -9.55 -8.51 10.50
N TYR A 49 -9.35 -7.40 11.17
CA TYR A 49 -8.31 -6.44 10.83
C TYR A 49 -6.97 -6.95 11.35
N ASN A 50 -5.95 -6.98 10.50
CA ASN A 50 -4.62 -7.49 10.84
C ASN A 50 -3.54 -6.39 10.98
N GLY A 51 -3.91 -5.11 10.85
CA GLY A 51 -3.01 -3.98 11.06
C GLY A 51 -2.87 -3.59 12.53
N ASP A 52 -1.89 -2.74 12.78
CA ASP A 52 -1.56 -2.24 14.13
C ASP A 52 -2.13 -0.82 14.40
N ASN A 53 -2.74 -0.19 13.38
CA ASN A 53 -3.27 1.17 13.52
C ASN A 53 -4.53 1.17 14.39
N CYS A 54 -4.58 2.09 15.35
CA CYS A 54 -5.65 2.21 16.34
C CYS A 54 -6.58 3.40 16.08
N THR A 55 -6.52 4.03 14.91
CA THR A 55 -7.43 5.13 14.54
C THR A 55 -8.88 4.68 14.69
N HIS A 56 -9.69 5.51 15.35
CA HIS A 56 -11.13 5.27 15.47
C HIS A 56 -11.76 5.31 14.08
N THR A 57 -12.59 4.30 13.77
CA THR A 57 -13.27 4.24 12.47
C THR A 57 -14.31 5.33 12.37
N HIS A 58 -14.21 6.18 11.37
CA HIS A 58 -15.18 7.21 11.02
C HIS A 58 -15.21 7.40 9.50
N VAL A 59 -16.27 8.06 9.02
CA VAL A 59 -16.52 8.22 7.60
C VAL A 59 -16.70 9.70 7.27
N HIS A 60 -15.98 10.17 6.25
CA HIS A 60 -16.31 11.41 5.55
C HIS A 60 -17.19 11.06 4.34
N LEU A 61 -18.44 11.43 4.41
CA LEU A 61 -19.41 11.25 3.36
C LEU A 61 -19.48 12.53 2.52
N LEU A 62 -18.97 12.47 1.30
CA LEU A 62 -19.06 13.55 0.32
C LEU A 62 -20.18 13.21 -0.66
N ASN A 63 -21.21 14.04 -0.64
CA ASN A 63 -22.37 13.95 -1.51
C ASN A 63 -22.32 15.09 -2.52
N TYR A 64 -22.36 14.78 -3.82
CA TYR A 64 -22.20 15.78 -4.84
C TYR A 64 -23.04 15.52 -6.09
N SER A 65 -23.50 16.62 -6.68
CA SER A 65 -24.17 16.71 -7.99
C SER A 65 -23.66 17.93 -8.73
N SER A 66 -24.18 18.21 -9.93
CA SER A 66 -23.80 19.41 -10.70
C SER A 66 -23.84 20.70 -9.86
N ASP A 67 -24.87 20.84 -9.02
CA ASP A 67 -25.22 22.08 -8.32
C ASP A 67 -25.07 21.99 -6.79
N HIS A 68 -24.77 20.78 -6.28
CA HIS A 68 -24.72 20.53 -4.86
C HIS A 68 -23.39 19.87 -4.46
N PHE A 69 -22.88 20.27 -3.30
CA PHE A 69 -21.78 19.60 -2.60
C PHE A 69 -22.04 19.70 -1.11
N SER A 70 -21.91 18.57 -0.42
CA SER A 70 -21.89 18.53 1.03
C SER A 70 -20.90 17.50 1.52
N GLU A 71 -20.24 17.79 2.62
CA GLU A 71 -19.39 16.90 3.36
C GLU A 71 -19.94 16.73 4.76
N THR A 72 -20.09 15.49 5.21
CA THR A 72 -20.61 15.13 6.53
C THR A 72 -19.69 14.08 7.14
N ILE A 73 -19.30 14.28 8.39
CA ILE A 73 -18.55 13.27 9.15
C ILE A 73 -19.56 12.40 9.88
N CYS A 74 -19.51 11.10 9.62
CA CYS A 74 -20.39 10.10 10.22
C CYS A 74 -19.56 9.17 11.12
N ASN A 75 -20.02 8.99 12.35
CA ASN A 75 -19.35 8.13 13.33
C ASN A 75 -20.03 6.77 13.47
N ASP A 76 -21.24 6.65 12.95
CA ASP A 76 -21.98 5.40 12.90
C ASP A 76 -22.68 5.18 11.55
N PHE A 77 -23.18 3.97 11.35
CA PHE A 77 -23.79 3.58 10.09
C PHE A 77 -25.18 4.23 9.87
N GLU A 78 -25.91 4.55 10.91
CA GLU A 78 -27.24 5.17 10.82
C GLU A 78 -27.11 6.60 10.26
N GLU A 79 -26.07 7.31 10.63
CA GLU A 79 -25.75 8.63 10.08
C GLU A 79 -25.46 8.55 8.57
N ILE A 80 -24.72 7.55 8.10
CA ILE A 80 -24.47 7.34 6.66
C ILE A 80 -25.81 7.14 5.94
N MET A 81 -26.67 6.27 6.46
CA MET A 81 -27.96 5.97 5.85
C MET A 81 -28.86 7.21 5.74
N SER A 82 -28.86 8.07 6.77
CA SER A 82 -29.68 9.27 6.79
C SER A 82 -29.23 10.34 5.79
N HIS A 83 -27.96 10.36 5.43
CA HIS A 83 -27.35 11.34 4.55
C HIS A 83 -27.06 10.82 3.13
N THR A 84 -27.40 9.54 2.83
CA THR A 84 -27.22 8.95 1.51
C THR A 84 -28.43 9.23 0.62
N PRO A 85 -28.37 10.16 -0.33
CA PRO A 85 -29.47 10.42 -1.26
C PRO A 85 -29.48 9.38 -2.38
N THR A 86 -30.65 9.18 -2.97
CA THR A 86 -30.87 8.13 -4.00
C THR A 86 -30.36 8.54 -5.39
N GLU A 87 -30.15 9.83 -5.66
CA GLU A 87 -29.89 10.34 -7.03
C GLU A 87 -28.52 11.01 -7.23
N ASN A 88 -27.79 11.27 -6.16
CA ASN A 88 -26.49 11.94 -6.24
C ASN A 88 -25.33 10.93 -6.28
N LYS A 89 -24.16 11.44 -6.66
CA LYS A 89 -22.92 10.69 -6.57
C LYS A 89 -22.32 10.82 -5.17
N LEU A 90 -21.70 9.76 -4.73
CA LEU A 90 -21.12 9.66 -3.39
C LEU A 90 -19.64 9.34 -3.45
N TRP A 91 -18.88 9.99 -2.61
CA TRP A 91 -17.56 9.52 -2.22
C TRP A 91 -17.53 9.29 -0.72
N ILE A 92 -17.26 8.05 -0.35
CA ILE A 92 -17.23 7.59 1.04
C ILE A 92 -15.79 7.32 1.42
N ARG A 93 -15.22 8.18 2.27
CA ARG A 93 -13.87 8.05 2.80
C ARG A 93 -13.95 7.40 4.17
N VAL A 94 -13.52 6.16 4.29
CA VAL A 94 -13.48 5.41 5.56
C VAL A 94 -12.07 5.50 6.11
N HIS A 95 -11.92 6.12 7.28
CA HIS A 95 -10.69 6.26 8.02
C HIS A 95 -10.70 5.35 9.25
N GLY A 96 -9.62 4.59 9.47
CA GLY A 96 -9.55 3.58 10.51
C GLY A 96 -10.27 2.28 10.15
N LEU A 97 -9.58 1.14 10.28
CA LEU A 97 -10.10 -0.17 9.88
C LEU A 97 -10.37 -1.10 11.07
N LYS A 98 -10.29 -0.57 12.29
CA LYS A 98 -10.39 -1.37 13.52
C LYS A 98 -11.81 -1.85 13.80
N ASP A 99 -12.83 -1.03 13.52
CA ASP A 99 -14.22 -1.42 13.70
C ASP A 99 -14.71 -2.23 12.50
N THR A 100 -14.48 -3.54 12.56
CA THR A 100 -14.84 -4.47 11.48
C THR A 100 -16.34 -4.61 11.29
N GLU A 101 -17.17 -4.33 12.31
CA GLU A 101 -18.62 -4.39 12.21
C GLU A 101 -19.17 -3.17 11.47
N TYR A 102 -18.64 -1.99 11.77
CA TYR A 102 -19.00 -0.77 11.04
C TYR A 102 -18.64 -0.91 9.55
N ILE A 103 -17.42 -1.40 9.25
CA ILE A 103 -17.00 -1.67 7.86
C ILE A 103 -17.89 -2.71 7.18
N ARG A 104 -18.27 -3.77 7.89
CA ARG A 104 -19.20 -4.79 7.39
C ARG A 104 -20.53 -4.16 6.98
N ASN A 105 -21.09 -3.30 7.84
CA ASN A 105 -22.37 -2.66 7.58
C ASN A 105 -22.31 -1.77 6.34
N ILE A 106 -21.26 -0.95 6.20
CA ILE A 106 -21.01 -0.13 5.01
C ILE A 106 -20.93 -1.02 3.76
N CYS A 107 -20.06 -2.03 3.79
CA CYS A 107 -19.85 -2.92 2.65
C CYS A 107 -21.11 -3.70 2.27
N THR A 108 -21.89 -4.15 3.25
CA THR A 108 -23.14 -4.87 3.02
C THR A 108 -24.18 -3.97 2.35
N TYR A 109 -24.31 -2.73 2.79
CA TYR A 109 -25.19 -1.74 2.19
C TYR A 109 -24.89 -1.51 0.71
N PHE A 110 -23.61 -1.38 0.35
CA PHE A 110 -23.18 -1.21 -1.03
C PHE A 110 -23.02 -2.54 -1.78
N LYS A 111 -23.45 -3.67 -1.22
CA LYS A 111 -23.39 -5.01 -1.82
C LYS A 111 -21.96 -5.47 -2.18
N ILE A 112 -20.98 -4.98 -1.47
CA ILE A 112 -19.60 -5.43 -1.57
C ILE A 112 -19.50 -6.83 -0.97
N ASN A 113 -18.91 -7.78 -1.70
CA ASN A 113 -18.87 -9.17 -1.27
C ASN A 113 -17.87 -9.41 -0.12
N PHE A 114 -18.02 -10.55 0.53
CA PHE A 114 -17.24 -10.91 1.71
C PHE A 114 -15.71 -11.02 1.44
N LEU A 115 -15.30 -11.49 0.26
CA LEU A 115 -13.89 -11.60 -0.09
C LEU A 115 -13.25 -10.21 -0.21
N MET A 116 -13.94 -9.26 -0.84
CA MET A 116 -13.47 -7.87 -0.88
C MET A 116 -13.39 -7.26 0.53
N MET A 117 -14.34 -7.57 1.42
CA MET A 117 -14.27 -7.12 2.82
C MET A 117 -13.04 -7.66 3.54
N GLN A 118 -12.68 -8.94 3.32
CA GLN A 118 -11.45 -9.50 3.87
C GLN A 118 -10.21 -8.79 3.33
N ASP A 119 -10.18 -8.44 2.05
CA ASP A 119 -9.07 -7.74 1.42
C ASP A 119 -8.98 -6.27 1.88
N ILE A 120 -10.11 -5.63 2.18
CA ILE A 120 -10.15 -4.30 2.79
C ILE A 120 -9.44 -4.32 4.15
N LEU A 121 -9.72 -5.32 4.98
CA LEU A 121 -9.21 -5.44 6.34
C LEU A 121 -7.80 -6.06 6.43
N ASN A 122 -7.29 -6.61 5.33
CA ASN A 122 -5.96 -7.21 5.28
C ASN A 122 -4.93 -6.20 4.77
N VAL A 123 -4.23 -5.51 5.66
CA VAL A 123 -3.24 -4.49 5.32
C VAL A 123 -2.01 -5.04 4.62
N ASP A 124 -1.67 -6.31 4.85
CA ASP A 124 -0.54 -6.99 4.21
C ASP A 124 -0.88 -7.49 2.78
N HIS A 125 -2.12 -7.25 2.31
CA HIS A 125 -2.53 -7.74 1.00
C HIS A 125 -1.65 -7.13 -0.11
N PRO A 126 -1.11 -7.94 -1.04
CA PRO A 126 -0.38 -7.41 -2.19
C PRO A 126 -1.24 -6.47 -3.04
N SER A 127 -0.59 -5.51 -3.70
CA SER A 127 -1.29 -4.62 -4.64
C SER A 127 -1.96 -5.43 -5.75
N LYS A 128 -3.23 -5.13 -6.02
CA LYS A 128 -4.01 -5.77 -7.07
C LYS A 128 -5.07 -4.85 -7.63
N ILE A 129 -5.50 -5.18 -8.84
CA ILE A 129 -6.71 -4.64 -9.47
C ILE A 129 -7.64 -5.81 -9.78
N GLU A 130 -8.89 -5.68 -9.41
CA GLU A 130 -9.91 -6.68 -9.63
C GLU A 130 -11.20 -6.02 -10.13
N LYS A 131 -11.83 -6.62 -11.13
CA LYS A 131 -13.22 -6.33 -11.50
C LYS A 131 -14.09 -7.42 -10.88
N ASN A 132 -14.98 -7.03 -9.99
CA ASN A 132 -15.84 -7.97 -9.26
C ASN A 132 -17.30 -7.51 -9.34
N GLY A 133 -18.04 -8.14 -10.25
CA GLY A 133 -19.41 -7.73 -10.55
C GLY A 133 -19.50 -6.27 -10.99
N ASP A 134 -20.27 -5.48 -10.25
CA ASP A 134 -20.54 -4.07 -10.49
C ASP A 134 -19.48 -3.13 -9.89
N PHE A 135 -18.28 -3.66 -9.54
CA PHE A 135 -17.23 -2.88 -8.91
C PHE A 135 -15.86 -3.07 -9.60
N ASN A 136 -15.14 -1.96 -9.72
CA ASN A 136 -13.70 -1.96 -9.88
C ASN A 136 -13.07 -1.81 -8.48
N PHE A 137 -12.12 -2.67 -8.14
CA PHE A 137 -11.48 -2.71 -6.85
C PHE A 137 -9.96 -2.64 -6.99
N VAL A 138 -9.35 -1.68 -6.33
CA VAL A 138 -7.90 -1.50 -6.27
C VAL A 138 -7.44 -1.65 -4.82
N VAL A 139 -6.50 -2.53 -4.60
CA VAL A 139 -5.74 -2.68 -3.35
C VAL A 139 -4.35 -2.17 -3.63
N THR A 140 -3.90 -1.19 -2.85
CA THR A 140 -2.57 -0.61 -3.03
C THR A 140 -2.08 0.03 -1.74
N ARG A 141 -0.94 0.70 -1.82
CA ARG A 141 -0.28 1.40 -0.71
C ARG A 141 0.20 2.74 -1.20
N ILE A 142 0.22 3.72 -0.33
CA ILE A 142 0.88 4.99 -0.56
C ILE A 142 2.05 5.11 0.40
N PHE A 143 3.11 5.73 -0.07
CA PHE A 143 4.33 5.93 0.70
C PHE A 143 4.47 7.42 1.00
N HIS A 144 4.71 7.75 2.25
CA HIS A 144 4.95 9.11 2.69
C HIS A 144 6.11 9.09 3.67
N GLU A 145 7.24 9.70 3.29
CA GLU A 145 8.51 9.65 4.04
C GLU A 145 8.89 8.18 4.35
N ASP A 146 8.94 7.80 5.62
CA ASP A 146 9.27 6.44 6.06
C ASP A 146 8.02 5.61 6.42
N THR A 147 6.81 6.13 6.13
CA THR A 147 5.55 5.47 6.45
C THR A 147 4.88 4.91 5.20
N GLU A 148 4.26 3.75 5.37
CA GLU A 148 3.47 3.06 4.35
C GLU A 148 2.03 2.99 4.83
N THR A 149 1.09 3.52 4.04
CA THR A 149 -0.34 3.46 4.33
C THR A 149 -1.06 2.62 3.31
N SER A 150 -1.78 1.66 3.79
CA SER A 150 -2.60 0.76 2.99
C SER A 150 -3.88 1.48 2.52
N VAL A 151 -4.15 1.43 1.21
CA VAL A 151 -5.29 2.11 0.57
C VAL A 151 -6.11 1.12 -0.23
N ARG A 152 -7.45 1.18 -0.08
CA ARG A 152 -8.40 0.47 -0.95
C ARG A 152 -9.28 1.50 -1.63
N LEU A 153 -9.45 1.32 -2.91
CA LEU A 153 -10.26 2.18 -3.76
C LEU A 153 -11.28 1.30 -4.49
N ILE A 154 -12.57 1.59 -4.30
CA ILE A 154 -13.68 0.86 -4.92
C ILE A 154 -14.51 1.85 -5.72
N GLN A 155 -14.79 1.51 -6.96
CA GLN A 155 -15.70 2.25 -7.82
C GLN A 155 -16.93 1.40 -8.10
N GLY A 156 -18.10 1.95 -7.83
CA GLY A 156 -19.39 1.48 -8.32
C GLY A 156 -20.01 2.47 -9.28
N GLU A 157 -21.25 2.25 -9.70
CA GLU A 157 -21.95 3.08 -10.69
C GLU A 157 -22.03 4.56 -10.28
N ASN A 158 -22.52 4.84 -9.05
CA ASN A 158 -22.67 6.23 -8.54
C ASN A 158 -21.90 6.44 -7.22
N VAL A 159 -20.97 5.57 -6.88
CA VAL A 159 -20.25 5.62 -5.62
C VAL A 159 -18.77 5.32 -5.82
N VAL A 160 -17.94 6.05 -5.11
CA VAL A 160 -16.53 5.72 -4.88
C VAL A 160 -16.35 5.53 -3.38
N LEU A 161 -15.68 4.45 -2.98
CA LEU A 161 -15.30 4.22 -1.59
C LEU A 161 -13.77 4.17 -1.50
N THR A 162 -13.24 4.82 -0.48
CA THR A 162 -11.83 4.73 -0.12
C THR A 162 -11.70 4.25 1.32
N PHE A 163 -10.81 3.30 1.57
CA PHE A 163 -10.54 2.78 2.91
C PHE A 163 -9.06 2.97 3.21
N THR A 164 -8.75 3.57 4.36
CA THR A 164 -7.39 3.83 4.83
C THR A 164 -7.26 3.48 6.30
N GLU A 165 -6.07 3.07 6.73
CA GLU A 165 -5.82 2.71 8.15
C GLU A 165 -5.86 3.91 9.09
N GLY A 166 -5.58 5.09 8.58
CA GLY A 166 -5.59 6.35 9.32
C GLY A 166 -6.11 7.49 8.47
N GLU A 167 -5.90 8.70 8.93
CA GLU A 167 -6.23 9.90 8.16
C GLU A 167 -5.51 9.92 6.82
N ALA A 168 -6.19 10.38 5.78
CA ALA A 168 -5.72 10.32 4.40
C ALA A 168 -5.69 11.72 3.77
N SER A 169 -4.75 12.56 4.19
CA SER A 169 -4.57 13.93 3.65
C SER A 169 -4.14 13.94 2.18
N PHE A 170 -3.59 12.84 1.68
CA PHE A 170 -3.18 12.74 0.27
C PHE A 170 -4.34 12.82 -0.74
N PHE A 171 -5.59 12.73 -0.30
CA PHE A 171 -6.77 12.96 -1.12
C PHE A 171 -7.42 14.34 -0.93
N ASP A 172 -6.83 15.23 -0.14
CA ASP A 172 -7.44 16.53 0.19
C ASP A 172 -7.55 17.44 -1.03
N ASP A 173 -6.66 17.32 -2.00
CA ASP A 173 -6.77 18.10 -3.25
C ASP A 173 -7.95 17.62 -4.10
N ALA A 174 -8.30 16.35 -4.08
CA ALA A 174 -9.52 15.84 -4.72
C ALA A 174 -10.78 16.34 -3.99
N VAL A 175 -10.75 16.45 -2.66
CA VAL A 175 -11.85 17.07 -1.88
C VAL A 175 -12.04 18.53 -2.26
N LYS A 176 -10.97 19.31 -2.31
CA LYS A 176 -11.00 20.71 -2.74
C LYS A 176 -11.52 20.83 -4.17
N ALA A 177 -11.07 19.97 -5.08
CA ALA A 177 -11.53 19.96 -6.46
C ALA A 177 -13.04 19.70 -6.57
N LEU A 178 -13.60 18.82 -5.74
CA LEU A 178 -15.04 18.61 -5.63
C LEU A 178 -15.75 19.82 -5.02
N GLN A 179 -15.20 20.44 -3.99
CA GLN A 179 -15.75 21.61 -3.31
C GLN A 179 -15.82 22.82 -4.24
N GLU A 180 -14.76 23.06 -5.00
CA GLU A 180 -14.64 24.19 -5.93
C GLU A 180 -15.17 23.88 -7.33
N ASN A 181 -15.58 22.64 -7.60
CA ASN A 181 -16.03 22.14 -8.90
C ASN A 181 -14.98 22.36 -10.02
N VAL A 182 -13.72 22.09 -9.69
CA VAL A 182 -12.60 22.21 -10.64
C VAL A 182 -12.84 21.30 -11.84
N LEU A 183 -12.62 21.82 -13.06
CA LEU A 183 -12.83 21.10 -14.32
C LEU A 183 -14.23 20.46 -14.44
N LYS A 184 -15.21 21.01 -13.73
CA LYS A 184 -16.59 20.50 -13.68
C LYS A 184 -16.67 19.03 -13.19
N ILE A 185 -15.81 18.65 -12.25
CA ILE A 185 -15.73 17.29 -11.70
C ILE A 185 -17.09 16.78 -11.21
N ARG A 186 -17.92 17.65 -10.63
CA ARG A 186 -19.24 17.30 -10.12
C ARG A 186 -20.25 16.90 -11.21
N THR A 187 -20.05 17.33 -12.46
CA THR A 187 -20.94 16.99 -13.58
C THR A 187 -20.59 15.65 -14.23
N ARG A 188 -19.38 15.13 -13.98
CA ARG A 188 -18.91 13.86 -14.52
C ARG A 188 -19.42 12.69 -13.70
N SER A 189 -19.44 11.49 -14.27
CA SER A 189 -19.78 10.24 -13.57
C SER A 189 -18.74 9.86 -12.51
N SER A 190 -19.05 8.92 -11.64
CA SER A 190 -18.20 8.48 -10.51
C SER A 190 -16.84 7.95 -10.96
N ASP A 191 -16.76 7.36 -12.15
CA ASP A 191 -15.54 6.86 -12.76
C ASP A 191 -14.48 7.95 -12.96
N TYR A 192 -14.89 9.18 -13.26
CA TYR A 192 -13.94 10.29 -13.35
C TYR A 192 -13.26 10.56 -11.99
N LEU A 193 -14.06 10.64 -10.91
CA LEU A 193 -13.47 10.77 -9.57
C LEU A 193 -12.53 9.59 -9.25
N PHE A 194 -12.95 8.37 -9.57
CA PHE A 194 -12.10 7.20 -9.38
C PHE A 194 -10.78 7.33 -10.13
N SER A 195 -10.79 7.79 -11.40
CA SER A 195 -9.57 7.99 -12.18
C SER A 195 -8.67 9.06 -11.56
N VAL A 196 -9.24 10.15 -11.02
CA VAL A 196 -8.50 11.21 -10.32
C VAL A 196 -7.81 10.66 -9.07
N LEU A 197 -8.54 9.93 -8.22
CA LEU A 197 -7.99 9.35 -6.99
C LEU A 197 -6.92 8.29 -7.29
N PHE A 198 -7.14 7.48 -8.33
CA PHE A 198 -6.15 6.48 -8.71
C PHE A 198 -4.89 7.13 -9.30
N ASN A 199 -5.06 8.21 -10.10
CA ASN A 199 -3.92 8.97 -10.61
C ASN A 199 -3.09 9.60 -9.49
N GLU A 200 -3.71 10.08 -8.43
CA GLU A 200 -3.01 10.60 -7.24
C GLU A 200 -2.09 9.55 -6.62
N LEU A 201 -2.60 8.32 -6.46
CA LEU A 201 -1.79 7.20 -5.96
C LEU A 201 -0.63 6.87 -6.91
N VAL A 202 -0.86 6.87 -8.22
CA VAL A 202 0.18 6.60 -9.23
C VAL A 202 1.22 7.70 -9.26
N SER A 203 0.83 8.96 -9.13
CA SER A 203 1.73 10.11 -9.06
C SER A 203 2.69 10.01 -7.88
N ASN A 204 2.23 9.50 -6.74
CA ASN A 204 3.11 9.22 -5.60
C ASN A 204 4.22 8.22 -5.97
N TYR A 205 3.91 7.15 -6.71
CA TYR A 205 4.92 6.17 -7.12
C TYR A 205 5.92 6.74 -8.13
N VAL A 206 5.46 7.56 -9.06
CA VAL A 206 6.34 8.26 -10.01
C VAL A 206 7.31 9.16 -9.26
N SER A 207 6.82 9.98 -8.33
CA SER A 207 7.64 10.89 -7.53
C SER A 207 8.68 10.13 -6.70
N LEU A 208 8.28 9.03 -6.06
CA LEU A 208 9.19 8.19 -5.27
C LEU A 208 10.25 7.49 -6.12
N ALA A 209 9.88 7.04 -7.33
CA ALA A 209 10.83 6.41 -8.24
C ALA A 209 11.88 7.43 -8.74
N ILE A 210 11.45 8.66 -9.06
CA ILE A 210 12.37 9.77 -9.41
C ILE A 210 13.31 10.07 -8.24
N GLU A 211 12.76 10.30 -7.05
CA GLU A 211 13.56 10.59 -5.85
C GLU A 211 14.57 9.46 -5.54
N THR A 212 14.15 8.21 -5.73
CA THR A 212 15.04 7.05 -5.55
C THR A 212 16.16 7.04 -6.60
N GLY A 213 15.86 7.41 -7.84
CA GLY A 213 16.84 7.58 -8.92
C GLY A 213 17.87 8.66 -8.60
N ASP A 214 17.41 9.84 -8.19
CA ASP A 214 18.28 10.97 -7.82
C ASP A 214 19.21 10.58 -6.67
N GLN A 215 18.70 9.89 -5.65
CA GLN A 215 19.54 9.41 -4.54
C GLN A 215 20.56 8.33 -4.96
N LEU A 216 20.25 7.51 -5.96
CA LEU A 216 21.21 6.56 -6.54
C LEU A 216 22.31 7.28 -7.31
N ASP A 217 21.99 8.32 -8.07
CA ASP A 217 22.96 9.13 -8.83
C ASP A 217 23.90 9.91 -7.90
N ASP A 218 23.38 10.45 -6.80
CA ASP A 218 24.19 11.09 -5.75
C ASP A 218 25.16 10.07 -5.13
N LEU A 219 24.69 8.87 -4.85
CA LEU A 219 25.50 7.80 -4.27
C LEU A 219 26.58 7.31 -5.25
N GLU A 220 26.31 7.31 -6.57
CA GLU A 220 27.28 7.03 -7.60
C GLU A 220 28.44 8.04 -7.53
N THR A 221 28.11 9.30 -7.43
CA THR A 221 29.10 10.39 -7.31
C THR A 221 29.98 10.22 -6.06
N GLU A 222 29.39 9.85 -4.92
CA GLU A 222 30.17 9.58 -3.69
C GLU A 222 31.10 8.37 -3.85
N LEU A 223 30.66 7.31 -4.54
CA LEU A 223 31.46 6.11 -4.79
C LEU A 223 32.66 6.41 -5.70
N TRP A 224 32.52 7.27 -6.71
CA TRP A 224 33.61 7.71 -7.57
C TRP A 224 34.63 8.61 -6.85
N ALA A 225 34.19 9.37 -5.85
CA ALA A 225 35.09 10.21 -5.03
C ALA A 225 35.99 9.40 -4.06
N ALA A 226 35.96 8.07 -4.13
CA ALA A 226 36.71 7.12 -3.30
C ALA A 226 36.51 7.28 -1.78
N THR A 227 35.42 7.92 -1.37
CA THR A 227 35.07 8.09 0.05
C THR A 227 34.28 6.86 0.49
N THR A 228 34.89 5.70 0.59
CA THR A 228 34.25 4.46 1.05
C THR A 228 33.97 4.57 2.53
N SER A 229 32.79 5.04 2.91
CA SER A 229 32.34 5.07 4.29
C SER A 229 31.40 3.89 4.56
N TYR A 230 31.31 3.47 5.82
CA TYR A 230 30.29 2.54 6.32
C TYR A 230 28.86 3.01 5.93
N ASN A 231 28.69 4.29 5.73
CA ASN A 231 27.46 4.95 5.32
C ASN A 231 26.94 4.48 3.95
N ILE A 232 27.83 4.31 2.95
CA ILE A 232 27.45 3.92 1.59
C ILE A 232 26.75 2.56 1.56
N ARG A 233 27.24 1.59 2.33
CA ARG A 233 26.60 0.28 2.41
C ARG A 233 25.17 0.37 2.96
N MET A 234 24.96 1.18 3.99
CA MET A 234 23.61 1.37 4.57
C MET A 234 22.70 2.08 3.58
N GLN A 235 23.18 3.12 2.91
CA GLN A 235 22.42 3.85 1.88
C GLN A 235 21.99 2.91 0.74
N LEU A 236 22.91 2.09 0.20
CA LEU A 236 22.59 1.08 -0.81
C LEU A 236 21.51 0.11 -0.35
N GLN A 237 21.56 -0.35 0.92
CA GLN A 237 20.54 -1.24 1.46
C GLN A 237 19.17 -0.54 1.60
N MET A 238 19.15 0.71 2.05
CA MET A 238 17.92 1.50 2.16
C MET A 238 17.28 1.74 0.79
N LEU A 239 18.06 2.19 -0.20
CA LEU A 239 17.58 2.42 -1.56
C LEU A 239 17.12 1.14 -2.24
N ARG A 240 17.80 0.01 -1.99
CA ARG A 240 17.35 -1.31 -2.44
C ARG A 240 16.00 -1.69 -1.83
N LYS A 241 15.80 -1.44 -0.54
CA LYS A 241 14.52 -1.72 0.13
C LYS A 241 13.42 -0.86 -0.49
N ARG A 242 13.63 0.46 -0.61
CA ARG A 242 12.68 1.41 -1.20
C ARG A 242 12.31 1.03 -2.64
N TYR A 243 13.30 0.75 -3.49
CA TYR A 243 13.08 0.23 -4.83
C TYR A 243 12.18 -1.01 -4.85
N MET A 244 12.45 -1.98 -3.97
CA MET A 244 11.67 -3.23 -3.92
C MET A 244 10.22 -3.00 -3.47
N GLU A 245 9.99 -2.06 -2.57
CA GLU A 245 8.67 -1.67 -2.10
C GLU A 245 7.85 -1.03 -3.22
N ILE A 246 8.43 -0.05 -3.93
CA ILE A 246 7.78 0.60 -5.09
C ILE A 246 7.47 -0.45 -6.16
N LYS A 247 8.45 -1.28 -6.53
CA LYS A 247 8.29 -2.33 -7.55
C LYS A 247 7.16 -3.28 -7.23
N ARG A 248 7.09 -3.78 -5.99
CA ARG A 248 6.03 -4.71 -5.53
C ARG A 248 4.64 -4.09 -5.59
N THR A 249 4.56 -2.77 -5.53
CA THR A 249 3.30 -2.02 -5.61
C THR A 249 2.91 -1.76 -7.06
N VAL A 250 3.82 -1.20 -7.85
CA VAL A 250 3.52 -0.67 -9.20
C VAL A 250 3.34 -1.78 -10.24
N VAL A 251 4.24 -2.79 -10.25
CA VAL A 251 4.22 -3.83 -11.29
C VAL A 251 2.89 -4.59 -11.32
N PRO A 252 2.35 -5.09 -10.18
CA PRO A 252 1.06 -5.76 -10.20
C PRO A 252 -0.11 -4.85 -10.64
N LEU A 253 -0.07 -3.55 -10.29
CA LEU A 253 -1.08 -2.60 -10.72
C LEU A 253 -1.05 -2.43 -12.24
N LYS A 254 0.14 -2.23 -12.82
CA LYS A 254 0.32 -2.10 -14.27
C LYS A 254 -0.15 -3.34 -15.01
N ASP A 255 0.27 -4.52 -14.56
CA ASP A 255 -0.07 -5.80 -15.23
C ASP A 255 -1.57 -6.09 -15.21
N GLN A 256 -2.27 -5.62 -14.19
CA GLN A 256 -3.69 -5.87 -14.00
C GLN A 256 -4.58 -4.70 -14.45
N TYR A 257 -4.01 -3.56 -14.86
CA TYR A 257 -4.77 -2.37 -15.22
C TYR A 257 -5.76 -2.58 -16.36
N SER A 258 -5.44 -3.48 -17.29
CA SER A 258 -6.32 -3.87 -18.39
C SER A 258 -7.68 -4.43 -17.94
N LYS A 259 -7.80 -4.91 -16.70
CA LYS A 259 -9.08 -5.36 -16.14
C LYS A 259 -10.08 -4.22 -15.98
N ILE A 260 -9.58 -3.00 -15.67
CA ILE A 260 -10.41 -1.78 -15.60
C ILE A 260 -10.77 -1.31 -17.03
N LEU A 261 -9.79 -1.26 -17.92
CA LEU A 261 -9.95 -0.75 -19.29
C LEU A 261 -10.67 -1.71 -20.26
N HIS A 262 -11.15 -2.85 -19.77
CA HIS A 262 -11.81 -3.81 -20.65
C HIS A 262 -12.95 -3.14 -21.45
N PRO A 263 -13.07 -3.41 -22.78
CA PRO A 263 -14.10 -2.78 -23.62
C PRO A 263 -15.53 -2.96 -23.11
N ASP A 264 -15.80 -4.11 -22.47
CA ASP A 264 -17.12 -4.42 -21.90
C ASP A 264 -17.31 -3.86 -20.47
N SER A 265 -16.48 -2.91 -20.03
CA SER A 265 -16.64 -2.30 -18.70
C SER A 265 -17.75 -1.25 -18.74
N GLU A 266 -18.92 -1.59 -18.24
CA GLU A 266 -20.06 -0.67 -18.09
C GLU A 266 -19.78 0.43 -17.06
N LEU A 267 -18.75 0.27 -16.21
CA LEU A 267 -18.37 1.20 -15.14
C LEU A 267 -17.57 2.41 -15.65
N ILE A 268 -17.08 2.40 -16.89
CA ILE A 268 -16.31 3.50 -17.45
C ILE A 268 -17.12 4.17 -18.55
N ASN A 269 -17.41 5.44 -18.37
CA ASN A 269 -18.04 6.26 -19.40
C ASN A 269 -17.02 6.53 -20.53
N GLU A 270 -17.43 6.35 -21.77
CA GLU A 270 -16.55 6.58 -22.95
C GLU A 270 -15.94 7.99 -22.97
N THR A 271 -16.64 9.00 -22.46
CA THR A 271 -16.12 10.36 -22.34
C THR A 271 -14.98 10.51 -21.33
N ASN A 272 -14.89 9.60 -20.37
CA ASN A 272 -13.85 9.59 -19.34
C ASN A 272 -12.71 8.61 -19.64
N ARG A 273 -12.85 7.72 -20.65
CA ARG A 273 -11.82 6.76 -21.06
C ARG A 273 -10.42 7.37 -21.28
N PRO A 274 -10.27 8.59 -21.87
CA PRO A 274 -8.96 9.22 -22.01
C PRO A 274 -8.22 9.41 -20.67
N PHE A 275 -8.92 9.70 -19.57
CA PHE A 275 -8.31 9.87 -18.24
C PHE A 275 -7.78 8.54 -17.70
N PHE A 276 -8.47 7.45 -17.97
CA PHE A 276 -7.97 6.12 -17.62
C PHE A 276 -6.76 5.71 -18.46
N ASN A 277 -6.71 6.11 -19.73
CA ASN A 277 -5.51 5.90 -20.57
C ASN A 277 -4.32 6.68 -20.02
N ASP A 278 -4.53 7.92 -19.57
CA ASP A 278 -3.50 8.74 -18.94
C ASP A 278 -2.95 8.10 -17.65
N VAL A 279 -3.82 7.56 -16.79
CA VAL A 279 -3.40 6.77 -15.62
C VAL A 279 -2.56 5.55 -16.01
N ASN A 280 -2.92 4.86 -17.10
CA ASN A 280 -2.13 3.74 -17.62
C ASN A 280 -0.74 4.18 -18.08
N ASP A 281 -0.64 5.33 -18.75
CA ASP A 281 0.63 5.89 -19.20
C ASP A 281 1.52 6.30 -18.02
N HIS A 282 0.94 6.87 -16.97
CA HIS A 282 1.64 7.14 -15.70
C HIS A 282 2.12 5.87 -15.01
N LEU A 283 1.31 4.79 -14.99
CA LEU A 283 1.74 3.49 -14.47
C LEU A 283 2.90 2.90 -15.29
N LEU A 284 2.86 3.02 -16.62
CA LEU A 284 3.96 2.62 -17.50
C LEU A 284 5.24 3.39 -17.17
N ASN A 285 5.13 4.71 -17.03
CA ASN A 285 6.25 5.57 -16.65
C ASN A 285 6.83 5.15 -15.30
N ALA A 286 5.98 4.91 -14.29
CA ALA A 286 6.43 4.45 -12.98
C ALA A 286 7.22 3.13 -13.06
N VAL A 287 6.76 2.16 -13.85
CA VAL A 287 7.47 0.88 -14.07
C VAL A 287 8.83 1.13 -14.74
N GLN A 288 8.90 1.99 -15.76
CA GLN A 288 10.17 2.32 -16.44
C GLN A 288 11.18 2.96 -15.50
N LEU A 289 10.74 3.92 -14.68
CA LEU A 289 11.60 4.56 -13.67
C LEU A 289 12.11 3.53 -12.65
N VAL A 290 11.25 2.66 -12.17
CA VAL A 290 11.63 1.58 -11.23
C VAL A 290 12.64 0.62 -11.86
N GLU A 291 12.50 0.25 -13.14
CA GLU A 291 13.50 -0.59 -13.81
C GLU A 291 14.83 0.16 -14.02
N GLY A 292 14.80 1.47 -14.31
CA GLY A 292 16.00 2.30 -14.32
C GLY A 292 16.73 2.29 -12.97
N CYS A 293 16.01 2.50 -11.86
CA CYS A 293 16.57 2.39 -10.51
C CYS A 293 17.24 1.03 -10.25
N ARG A 294 16.66 -0.06 -10.76
CA ARG A 294 17.22 -1.41 -10.65
C ARG A 294 18.60 -1.51 -11.34
N GLU A 295 18.70 -0.97 -12.54
CA GLU A 295 19.92 -1.02 -13.34
C GLU A 295 21.04 -0.21 -12.67
N THR A 296 20.74 1.02 -12.25
CA THR A 296 21.68 1.87 -11.52
C THR A 296 22.12 1.21 -10.20
N LEU A 297 21.17 0.69 -9.42
CA LEU A 297 21.47 -0.01 -8.16
C LEU A 297 22.40 -1.21 -8.37
N SER A 298 22.18 -2.00 -9.43
CA SER A 298 23.05 -3.15 -9.75
C SER A 298 24.47 -2.67 -10.08
N SER A 299 24.62 -1.65 -10.90
CA SER A 299 25.93 -1.07 -11.26
C SER A 299 26.67 -0.50 -10.04
N LEU A 300 25.95 0.18 -9.14
CA LEU A 300 26.51 0.70 -7.89
C LEU A 300 26.98 -0.39 -6.94
N MET A 301 26.25 -1.49 -6.85
CA MET A 301 26.66 -2.64 -6.04
C MET A 301 27.96 -3.26 -6.57
N ASP A 302 28.11 -3.41 -7.89
CA ASP A 302 29.31 -3.93 -8.52
C ASP A 302 30.50 -2.98 -8.31
N LEU A 303 30.28 -1.67 -8.46
CA LEU A 303 31.28 -0.65 -8.19
C LEU A 303 31.74 -0.65 -6.73
N TYR A 304 30.80 -0.76 -5.78
CA TYR A 304 31.10 -0.85 -4.35
C TYR A 304 31.97 -2.06 -4.01
N ILE A 305 31.67 -3.23 -4.59
CA ILE A 305 32.47 -4.46 -4.41
C ILE A 305 33.86 -4.25 -4.96
N SER A 306 33.98 -3.74 -6.19
CA SER A 306 35.29 -3.47 -6.84
C SER A 306 36.14 -2.52 -6.01
N ASN A 307 35.57 -1.43 -5.50
CA ASN A 307 36.29 -0.47 -4.65
C ASN A 307 36.75 -1.10 -3.32
N SER A 308 35.91 -1.98 -2.74
CA SER A 308 36.26 -2.71 -1.51
C SER A 308 37.41 -3.67 -1.73
N ASP A 309 37.43 -4.40 -2.86
CA ASP A 309 38.52 -5.34 -3.22
C ASP A 309 39.83 -4.58 -3.51
N MET A 310 39.79 -3.47 -4.23
CA MET A 310 40.99 -2.64 -4.46
C MET A 310 41.58 -2.15 -3.14
N ARG A 311 40.75 -1.72 -2.22
CA ARG A 311 41.17 -1.24 -0.89
C ARG A 311 41.79 -2.36 -0.06
N MET A 312 41.19 -3.55 -0.07
CA MET A 312 41.74 -4.72 0.62
C MET A 312 43.08 -5.13 0.04
N ASN A 313 43.23 -5.16 -1.28
CA ASN A 313 44.47 -5.44 -1.96
C ASN A 313 45.56 -4.40 -1.63
N TYR A 314 45.21 -3.11 -1.54
CA TYR A 314 46.14 -2.06 -1.13
C TYR A 314 46.62 -2.25 0.31
N ILE A 315 45.71 -2.59 1.25
CA ILE A 315 46.07 -2.86 2.65
C ILE A 315 46.99 -4.07 2.73
N MET A 316 46.68 -5.16 2.03
CA MET A 316 47.54 -6.36 2.00
C MET A 316 48.95 -6.06 1.47
N LYS A 317 49.06 -5.28 0.39
CA LYS A 317 50.36 -4.86 -0.15
C LYS A 317 51.21 -4.00 0.81
N ARG A 318 50.55 -3.32 1.77
CA ARG A 318 51.32 -2.53 2.80
C ARG A 318 51.73 -3.37 4.01
N LEU A 319 51.09 -4.50 4.22
CA LEU A 319 51.35 -5.42 5.34
C LEU A 319 52.38 -6.50 4.96
N THR A 320 52.56 -6.78 3.68
CA THR A 320 53.62 -7.65 3.13
C THR A 320 54.83 -6.84 2.75
#